data_501709fd5a53523eb72423ab767c4f1b
#
_entry.id   501709fd5a53523eb72423ab767c4f1b
#
_cell.length_a   1.000
_cell.length_b   1.000
_cell.length_c   1.000
_cell.angle_alpha   90.00
_cell.angle_beta   90.00
_cell.angle_gamma   90.00
#
_symmetry.space_group_name_H-M   'P 1'
#
loop_
_entity.id
_entity.type
_entity.pdbx_description
1 polymer ?
#
loop_
_entity_poly.entity_id
_entity_poly.type
_entity_poly.pdbx_seq_one_letter_code
_entity_poly.pdbx_strand_id
1 'polypeptide(L)'
;MATEVILPRVDMDMETGKFASWLVAEGASVKKGQALFEIETDKAAMEVEAPADGVLRGVTAASGDVLPVGAIVGWIVAPGEAFDASEVRTTSHSPEFTKSVETSGEAHFAPAAMVSESDRAGLRATPAARRLASESGAALASIVGTGPYGRVQARDVAAITSALAPSSRGELHAEWLSEGAGAPIVLLHGFGADLNGWKPLLGHLKTQRRILAIDLPGHGGSQNVPARDVRAIVDSLAATIHAYGIFRAHLVGHSLGGALAVALSEKTSNLHVTSLTLLAPAGLGPEINHGFTEGYLRAVSEVSLTPWVQLLAVDPAMLGAAMVKATLKQREGGALLRGQRALAQAMLPDGTQAYDARPVLASFDGPVKVIMGAQDRIIPPAHVSHLPGAVAVHVLANVGHMPHFEARALTAKLIADNVAAGDARS
;
A
#
# COMPACT_ATOMS: atom_id res chain seq x y z
N MET A 1 -29.99 9.84 -6.07
CA MET A 1 -28.54 10.19 -6.08
C MET A 1 -28.14 10.54 -7.50
N ALA A 2 -27.51 11.70 -7.69
CA ALA A 2 -27.03 12.11 -9.00
C ALA A 2 -25.76 11.30 -9.37
N THR A 3 -25.72 10.78 -10.61
CA THR A 3 -24.54 10.09 -11.17
C THR A 3 -23.82 11.04 -12.11
N GLU A 4 -22.53 11.25 -11.88
CA GLU A 4 -21.69 12.10 -12.73
C GLU A 4 -21.52 11.50 -14.12
N VAL A 5 -21.63 12.35 -15.13
CA VAL A 5 -21.28 12.06 -16.52
C VAL A 5 -19.95 12.74 -16.80
N ILE A 6 -18.91 11.96 -17.02
CA ILE A 6 -17.55 12.46 -17.19
C ILE A 6 -17.04 12.21 -18.62
N LEU A 7 -16.09 13.02 -19.08
CA LEU A 7 -15.35 12.77 -20.31
C LEU A 7 -14.43 11.54 -20.10
N PRO A 8 -14.70 10.39 -20.74
CA PRO A 8 -13.88 9.19 -20.51
C PRO A 8 -12.55 9.27 -21.26
N ARG A 9 -11.58 8.51 -20.78
CA ARG A 9 -10.37 8.23 -21.56
C ARG A 9 -10.67 7.13 -22.59
N VAL A 10 -10.62 7.45 -23.85
CA VAL A 10 -10.90 6.51 -24.96
C VAL A 10 -9.65 6.06 -25.72
N ASP A 11 -8.49 6.72 -25.51
CA ASP A 11 -7.18 6.32 -26.02
C ASP A 11 -6.15 6.40 -24.89
N MET A 12 -5.08 5.56 -24.96
CA MET A 12 -4.09 5.44 -23.87
C MET A 12 -3.31 6.74 -23.63
N ASP A 13 -3.08 7.52 -24.67
CA ASP A 13 -2.32 8.78 -24.62
C ASP A 13 -3.22 10.03 -24.50
N MET A 14 -4.54 9.84 -24.32
CA MET A 14 -5.49 10.94 -24.26
C MET A 14 -5.44 11.65 -22.92
N GLU A 15 -5.02 12.92 -22.90
CA GLU A 15 -5.09 13.83 -21.74
C GLU A 15 -6.31 14.76 -21.83
N THR A 16 -6.69 15.14 -23.05
CA THR A 16 -7.84 15.98 -23.35
C THR A 16 -8.65 15.42 -24.51
N GLY A 17 -9.95 15.67 -24.56
CA GLY A 17 -10.82 15.33 -25.68
C GLY A 17 -11.65 16.54 -26.12
N LYS A 18 -11.92 16.64 -27.42
CA LYS A 18 -12.80 17.65 -27.95
C LYS A 18 -14.24 17.14 -27.91
N PHE A 19 -15.09 17.86 -27.20
CA PHE A 19 -16.51 17.56 -27.12
C PHE A 19 -17.19 17.90 -28.46
N ALA A 20 -17.74 16.90 -29.13
CA ALA A 20 -18.36 17.10 -30.45
C ALA A 20 -19.82 17.54 -30.32
N SER A 21 -20.67 16.72 -29.74
CA SER A 21 -22.08 17.05 -29.58
C SER A 21 -22.79 16.18 -28.55
N TRP A 22 -23.87 16.69 -27.95
CA TRP A 22 -24.83 15.89 -27.21
C TRP A 22 -25.77 15.16 -28.18
N LEU A 23 -25.93 13.85 -27.98
CA LEU A 23 -26.89 13.01 -28.71
C LEU A 23 -28.30 13.01 -28.02
N VAL A 24 -28.33 13.46 -26.77
CA VAL A 24 -29.55 13.53 -25.95
C VAL A 24 -29.69 14.94 -25.38
N ALA A 25 -30.89 15.51 -25.44
CA ALA A 25 -31.14 16.83 -24.87
C ALA A 25 -31.19 16.81 -23.35
N GLU A 26 -30.77 17.92 -22.72
CA GLU A 26 -30.96 18.10 -21.28
C GLU A 26 -32.44 17.96 -20.89
N GLY A 27 -32.72 17.22 -19.84
CA GLY A 27 -34.06 16.89 -19.40
C GLY A 27 -34.64 15.61 -19.99
N ALA A 28 -34.00 14.99 -20.97
CA ALA A 28 -34.45 13.72 -21.52
C ALA A 28 -34.12 12.54 -20.59
N SER A 29 -34.99 11.53 -20.64
CA SER A 29 -34.75 10.25 -19.94
C SER A 29 -33.79 9.39 -20.74
N VAL A 30 -32.79 8.83 -20.06
CA VAL A 30 -31.75 7.98 -20.65
C VAL A 30 -31.68 6.64 -19.94
N LYS A 31 -31.22 5.63 -20.65
CA LYS A 31 -30.93 4.28 -20.11
C LYS A 31 -29.44 4.05 -20.08
N LYS A 32 -28.98 3.32 -19.08
CA LYS A 32 -27.56 2.86 -19.00
C LYS A 32 -27.17 2.14 -20.31
N GLY A 33 -26.02 2.55 -20.88
CA GLY A 33 -25.52 2.03 -22.16
C GLY A 33 -26.11 2.71 -23.39
N GLN A 34 -27.02 3.71 -23.26
CA GLN A 34 -27.50 4.54 -24.35
C GLN A 34 -26.45 5.59 -24.72
N ALA A 35 -26.20 5.79 -26.02
CA ALA A 35 -25.29 6.85 -26.48
C ALA A 35 -25.81 8.23 -26.01
N LEU A 36 -24.94 8.99 -25.35
CA LEU A 36 -25.27 10.22 -24.64
C LEU A 36 -24.65 11.45 -25.29
N PHE A 37 -23.40 11.36 -25.72
CA PHE A 37 -22.70 12.42 -26.43
C PHE A 37 -21.53 11.84 -27.26
N GLU A 38 -20.99 12.64 -28.17
CA GLU A 38 -19.84 12.32 -29.00
C GLU A 38 -18.63 13.14 -28.59
N ILE A 39 -17.46 12.52 -28.64
CA ILE A 39 -16.15 13.17 -28.52
C ILE A 39 -15.33 12.93 -29.78
N GLU A 40 -14.52 13.91 -30.14
CA GLU A 40 -13.58 13.86 -31.25
C GLU A 40 -12.15 13.72 -30.68
N THR A 41 -11.45 12.69 -31.11
CA THR A 41 -10.02 12.49 -30.84
C THR A 41 -9.24 12.77 -32.11
N ASP A 42 -7.93 12.81 -32.05
CA ASP A 42 -7.05 12.95 -33.22
C ASP A 42 -7.18 11.79 -34.23
N LYS A 43 -7.83 10.68 -33.85
CA LYS A 43 -7.96 9.47 -34.68
C LYS A 43 -9.39 9.15 -35.09
N ALA A 44 -10.41 9.49 -34.32
CA ALA A 44 -11.82 9.16 -34.59
C ALA A 44 -12.82 9.95 -33.73
N ALA A 45 -14.07 10.03 -34.20
CA ALA A 45 -15.20 10.42 -33.37
C ALA A 45 -15.73 9.15 -32.67
N MET A 46 -16.05 9.26 -31.37
CA MET A 46 -16.53 8.16 -30.55
C MET A 46 -17.73 8.57 -29.71
N GLU A 47 -18.74 7.67 -29.64
CA GLU A 47 -19.90 7.84 -28.80
C GLU A 47 -19.59 7.42 -27.36
N VAL A 48 -20.06 8.22 -26.39
CA VAL A 48 -19.95 7.92 -24.96
C VAL A 48 -21.33 7.58 -24.43
N GLU A 49 -21.41 6.46 -23.73
CA GLU A 49 -22.67 5.90 -23.24
C GLU A 49 -23.02 6.42 -21.84
N ALA A 50 -24.32 6.46 -21.52
CA ALA A 50 -24.86 6.81 -20.21
C ALA A 50 -24.44 5.80 -19.14
N PRO A 51 -23.84 6.25 -18.00
CA PRO A 51 -23.38 5.37 -16.93
C PRO A 51 -24.51 4.79 -16.05
N ALA A 52 -25.73 5.38 -16.11
CA ALA A 52 -26.88 4.97 -15.30
C ALA A 52 -28.21 5.27 -16.01
N ASP A 53 -29.29 4.68 -15.49
CA ASP A 53 -30.67 5.07 -15.87
C ASP A 53 -31.06 6.36 -15.15
N GLY A 54 -31.77 7.27 -15.82
CA GLY A 54 -32.25 8.50 -15.20
C GLY A 54 -32.60 9.61 -16.18
N VAL A 55 -32.49 10.84 -15.73
CA VAL A 55 -32.74 12.06 -16.53
C VAL A 55 -31.47 12.90 -16.58
N LEU A 56 -31.04 13.29 -17.78
CA LEU A 56 -29.83 14.12 -17.97
C LEU A 56 -30.11 15.55 -17.46
N ARG A 57 -29.23 16.06 -16.60
CA ARG A 57 -29.28 17.39 -15.98
C ARG A 57 -27.92 18.04 -15.90
N GLY A 58 -27.90 19.37 -15.76
CA GLY A 58 -26.68 20.13 -15.47
C GLY A 58 -25.61 19.99 -16.53
N VAL A 59 -26.00 20.02 -17.80
CA VAL A 59 -25.12 19.96 -18.95
C VAL A 59 -24.16 21.16 -18.94
N THR A 60 -22.84 20.91 -18.92
CA THR A 60 -21.79 21.95 -18.83
C THR A 60 -20.95 22.06 -20.08
N ALA A 61 -20.83 20.99 -20.88
CA ALA A 61 -20.03 20.98 -22.09
C ALA A 61 -20.78 21.44 -23.32
N ALA A 62 -20.15 22.31 -24.13
CA ALA A 62 -20.63 22.79 -25.42
C ALA A 62 -19.82 22.17 -26.58
N SER A 63 -20.45 22.11 -27.77
CA SER A 63 -19.79 21.62 -28.99
C SER A 63 -18.54 22.45 -29.29
N GLY A 64 -17.40 21.77 -29.45
CA GLY A 64 -16.08 22.36 -29.71
C GLY A 64 -15.21 22.55 -28.46
N ASP A 65 -15.73 22.34 -27.25
CA ASP A 65 -14.96 22.46 -26.02
C ASP A 65 -13.85 21.39 -25.97
N VAL A 66 -12.65 21.80 -25.57
CA VAL A 66 -11.53 20.90 -25.30
C VAL A 66 -11.46 20.72 -23.79
N LEU A 67 -11.79 19.54 -23.32
CA LEU A 67 -11.93 19.23 -21.90
C LEU A 67 -10.91 18.16 -21.49
N PRO A 68 -10.35 18.23 -20.27
CA PRO A 68 -9.49 17.18 -19.75
C PRO A 68 -10.27 15.88 -19.49
N VAL A 69 -9.61 14.74 -19.64
CA VAL A 69 -10.15 13.43 -19.26
C VAL A 69 -10.55 13.46 -17.80
N GLY A 70 -11.78 12.99 -17.50
CA GLY A 70 -12.36 13.06 -16.16
C GLY A 70 -13.15 14.33 -15.85
N ALA A 71 -13.21 15.32 -16.78
CA ALA A 71 -14.05 16.48 -16.59
C ALA A 71 -15.54 16.09 -16.54
N ILE A 72 -16.29 16.66 -15.59
CA ILE A 72 -17.72 16.45 -15.48
C ILE A 72 -18.42 17.29 -16.55
N VAL A 73 -19.19 16.64 -17.41
CA VAL A 73 -19.93 17.26 -18.53
C VAL A 73 -21.45 17.33 -18.27
N GLY A 74 -21.94 16.60 -17.27
CA GLY A 74 -23.36 16.60 -16.88
C GLY A 74 -23.65 15.61 -15.75
N TRP A 75 -24.91 15.45 -15.40
CA TRP A 75 -25.37 14.49 -14.37
C TRP A 75 -26.61 13.73 -14.83
N ILE A 76 -26.73 12.48 -14.37
CA ILE A 76 -27.97 11.70 -14.51
C ILE A 76 -28.60 11.57 -13.13
N VAL A 77 -29.85 12.03 -13.00
CA VAL A 77 -30.62 12.01 -11.75
C VAL A 77 -31.82 11.08 -11.86
N ALA A 78 -32.32 10.56 -10.74
CA ALA A 78 -33.52 9.74 -10.74
C ALA A 78 -34.77 10.57 -11.22
N PRO A 79 -35.72 9.94 -11.92
CA PRO A 79 -36.93 10.62 -12.35
C PRO A 79 -37.67 11.25 -11.17
N GLY A 80 -37.90 12.57 -11.22
CA GLY A 80 -38.59 13.33 -10.16
C GLY A 80 -37.70 13.83 -9.02
N GLU A 81 -36.40 13.54 -9.02
CA GLU A 81 -35.43 14.09 -8.06
C GLU A 81 -35.10 15.55 -8.43
N ALA A 82 -35.20 16.46 -7.47
CA ALA A 82 -34.76 17.84 -7.66
C ALA A 82 -33.24 17.89 -7.81
N PHE A 83 -32.75 18.55 -8.86
CA PHE A 83 -31.33 18.74 -9.12
C PHE A 83 -30.97 20.21 -8.93
N ASP A 84 -30.11 20.50 -7.94
CA ASP A 84 -29.56 21.83 -7.74
C ASP A 84 -28.07 21.82 -8.12
N ALA A 85 -27.74 22.45 -9.24
CA ALA A 85 -26.36 22.55 -9.74
C ALA A 85 -25.45 23.36 -8.81
N SER A 86 -25.98 24.12 -7.87
CA SER A 86 -25.17 24.90 -6.90
C SER A 86 -24.64 24.05 -5.76
N GLU A 87 -25.34 23.01 -5.33
CA GLU A 87 -24.88 22.07 -4.29
C GLU A 87 -23.76 21.14 -4.78
N VAL A 88 -23.68 20.87 -6.09
CA VAL A 88 -22.71 19.94 -6.68
C VAL A 88 -21.38 20.64 -7.02
N ARG A 89 -21.35 21.96 -7.16
CA ARG A 89 -20.13 22.75 -7.43
C ARG A 89 -19.17 22.84 -6.25
N THR A 90 -19.54 22.45 -5.05
CA THR A 90 -18.72 22.54 -3.85
C THR A 90 -17.69 21.39 -3.70
N THR A 91 -17.67 20.42 -4.60
CA THR A 91 -16.74 19.28 -4.52
C THR A 91 -15.66 19.22 -5.61
N SER A 92 -15.62 20.17 -6.55
CA SER A 92 -14.59 20.22 -7.57
C SER A 92 -13.52 21.27 -7.26
N HIS A 93 -12.38 20.83 -6.75
CA HIS A 93 -11.16 21.64 -6.66
C HIS A 93 -10.50 21.71 -8.04
N SER A 94 -10.57 22.88 -8.68
CA SER A 94 -9.61 23.29 -9.73
C SER A 94 -8.54 24.15 -9.08
N PRO A 95 -7.25 23.97 -9.36
CA PRO A 95 -6.22 24.90 -8.93
C PRO A 95 -6.12 26.06 -9.90
N GLU A 96 -6.63 27.22 -9.52
CA GLU A 96 -6.29 28.48 -10.17
C GLU A 96 -4.87 28.92 -9.79
N PHE A 97 -4.03 29.10 -10.81
CA PHE A 97 -2.76 29.76 -10.72
C PHE A 97 -3.01 31.28 -10.72
N THR A 98 -2.90 31.93 -9.57
CA THR A 98 -2.70 33.39 -9.50
C THR A 98 -1.37 33.70 -8.82
N LYS A 99 -0.46 34.29 -9.58
CA LYS A 99 0.72 35.00 -9.09
C LYS A 99 0.26 36.19 -8.27
N SER A 100 0.76 36.34 -7.06
CA SER A 100 0.94 37.61 -6.40
C SER A 100 2.20 37.56 -5.55
N VAL A 101 2.99 38.59 -5.73
CA VAL A 101 4.31 38.86 -5.18
C VAL A 101 4.17 39.70 -3.90
N GLU A 102 5.18 39.55 -2.97
CA GLU A 102 5.56 40.40 -1.86
C GLU A 102 4.71 40.31 -0.56
N THR A 103 5.28 40.27 0.63
CA THR A 103 6.50 40.83 1.21
C THR A 103 6.78 40.22 2.58
N SER A 104 8.07 39.99 2.85
CA SER A 104 8.83 40.03 4.10
C SER A 104 8.14 39.84 5.47
N GLY A 105 8.62 38.81 6.20
CA GLY A 105 8.51 38.68 7.65
C GLY A 105 9.58 37.71 8.13
N GLU A 106 10.74 38.23 8.54
CA GLU A 106 11.83 37.49 9.15
C GLU A 106 11.37 36.90 10.49
N ALA A 107 11.35 35.58 10.60
CA ALA A 107 11.33 34.89 11.88
C ALA A 107 12.67 34.18 12.07
N HIS A 108 13.46 34.67 13.00
CA HIS A 108 14.71 34.10 13.46
C HIS A 108 14.49 32.67 13.96
N PHE A 109 15.01 31.68 13.24
CA PHE A 109 15.27 30.36 13.79
C PHE A 109 16.63 30.41 14.50
N ALA A 110 16.60 30.25 15.81
CA ALA A 110 17.79 29.94 16.58
C ALA A 110 18.32 28.55 16.21
N PRO A 111 19.64 28.33 16.10
CA PRO A 111 20.19 27.04 15.72
C PRO A 111 19.98 26.04 16.86
N ALA A 112 19.54 24.83 16.47
CA ALA A 112 19.45 23.68 17.37
C ALA A 112 20.83 23.39 17.96
N ALA A 113 20.96 23.50 19.28
CA ALA A 113 22.15 23.13 20.01
C ALA A 113 22.45 21.67 19.82
N MET A 114 23.68 21.36 19.38
CA MET A 114 24.22 20.00 19.38
C MET A 114 24.26 19.49 20.81
N VAL A 115 23.52 18.41 21.09
CA VAL A 115 23.53 17.73 22.39
C VAL A 115 24.86 17.01 22.54
N SER A 116 25.66 17.42 23.51
CA SER A 116 26.96 16.83 23.81
C SER A 116 26.81 15.43 24.44
N GLU A 117 27.82 14.58 24.25
CA GLU A 117 27.90 13.22 24.77
C GLU A 117 27.86 13.09 26.32
N SER A 118 27.84 14.21 27.06
CA SER A 118 27.79 14.22 28.53
C SER A 118 26.43 13.96 29.15
N ASP A 119 25.33 13.89 28.37
CA ASP A 119 23.97 13.80 28.92
C ASP A 119 23.43 12.38 29.13
N ARG A 120 24.26 11.35 28.95
CA ARG A 120 23.86 9.95 29.22
C ARG A 120 23.74 9.58 30.70
N ALA A 121 24.18 10.42 31.63
CA ALA A 121 24.17 10.16 33.06
C ALA A 121 23.05 10.91 33.80
N GLY A 122 21.76 10.76 33.36
CA GLY A 122 20.73 11.44 34.16
C GLY A 122 19.31 11.45 33.65
N LEU A 123 18.95 10.61 32.67
CA LEU A 123 17.55 10.57 32.21
C LEU A 123 16.62 10.18 33.35
N ARG A 124 15.88 11.17 33.89
CA ARG A 124 14.95 10.95 35.00
C ARG A 124 13.64 10.41 34.46
N ALA A 125 13.40 9.11 34.66
CA ALA A 125 12.13 8.46 34.31
C ALA A 125 11.65 7.57 35.46
N THR A 126 10.35 7.45 35.62
CA THR A 126 9.75 6.53 36.59
C THR A 126 9.98 5.06 36.14
N PRO A 127 9.99 4.08 37.10
CA PRO A 127 10.06 2.67 36.72
C PRO A 127 8.95 2.25 35.74
N ALA A 128 7.74 2.76 35.93
CA ALA A 128 6.62 2.51 35.04
C ALA A 128 6.85 3.12 33.63
N ALA A 129 7.44 4.34 33.54
CA ALA A 129 7.79 4.94 32.26
C ALA A 129 8.88 4.14 31.53
N ARG A 130 9.90 3.66 32.24
CA ARG A 130 10.98 2.82 31.66
C ARG A 130 10.44 1.51 31.13
N ARG A 131 9.55 0.85 31.90
CA ARG A 131 8.90 -0.39 31.47
C ARG A 131 8.04 -0.15 30.22
N LEU A 132 7.14 0.84 30.25
CA LEU A 132 6.26 1.15 29.14
C LEU A 132 7.04 1.58 27.88
N ALA A 133 8.12 2.34 28.04
CA ALA A 133 8.99 2.72 26.94
C ALA A 133 9.73 1.50 26.36
N SER A 134 10.20 0.59 27.22
CA SER A 134 10.82 -0.68 26.78
C SER A 134 9.83 -1.58 26.04
N GLU A 135 8.60 -1.69 26.55
CA GLU A 135 7.52 -2.49 25.93
C GLU A 135 7.07 -1.90 24.59
N SER A 136 7.01 -0.55 24.48
CA SER A 136 6.59 0.15 23.27
C SER A 136 7.75 0.51 22.32
N GLY A 137 9.01 0.30 22.71
CA GLY A 137 10.18 0.70 21.93
C GLY A 137 10.42 2.21 21.86
N ALA A 138 9.71 3.01 22.68
CA ALA A 138 9.85 4.45 22.68
C ALA A 138 11.18 4.90 23.30
N ALA A 139 11.92 5.79 22.61
CA ALA A 139 13.17 6.34 23.12
C ALA A 139 12.87 7.35 24.24
N LEU A 140 13.13 7.01 25.50
CA LEU A 140 12.90 7.90 26.65
C LEU A 140 13.62 9.25 26.52
N ALA A 141 14.75 9.32 25.84
CA ALA A 141 15.52 10.52 25.60
C ALA A 141 14.80 11.56 24.73
N SER A 142 13.84 11.13 23.90
CA SER A 142 13.04 12.03 23.04
C SER A 142 11.75 12.48 23.72
N ILE A 143 11.44 12.02 24.93
CA ILE A 143 10.20 12.31 25.65
C ILE A 143 10.41 13.45 26.64
N VAL A 144 9.67 14.55 26.48
CA VAL A 144 9.64 15.63 27.47
C VAL A 144 8.84 15.19 28.67
N GLY A 145 9.49 15.03 29.82
CA GLY A 145 8.85 14.59 31.05
C GLY A 145 8.01 15.70 31.70
N THR A 146 6.75 15.41 32.03
CA THR A 146 5.83 16.33 32.77
C THR A 146 5.88 16.17 34.29
N GLY A 147 6.65 15.23 34.79
CA GLY A 147 6.83 15.02 36.24
C GLY A 147 7.77 16.02 36.90
N PRO A 148 7.86 16.03 38.24
CA PRO A 148 8.75 16.91 38.98
C PRO A 148 10.19 16.86 38.47
N TYR A 149 10.79 18.04 38.27
CA TYR A 149 12.15 18.20 37.72
C TYR A 149 12.36 17.57 36.35
N GLY A 150 11.33 17.60 35.46
CA GLY A 150 11.41 17.06 34.12
C GLY A 150 11.44 15.52 34.06
N ARG A 151 10.99 14.83 35.10
CA ARG A 151 10.95 13.37 35.14
C ARG A 151 9.90 12.81 34.18
N VAL A 152 10.29 11.91 33.29
CA VAL A 152 9.38 11.21 32.39
C VAL A 152 8.52 10.24 33.20
N GLN A 153 7.21 10.37 33.08
CA GLN A 153 6.20 9.52 33.72
C GLN A 153 5.56 8.59 32.69
N ALA A 154 4.91 7.50 33.15
CA ALA A 154 4.21 6.58 32.28
C ALA A 154 3.17 7.27 31.38
N ARG A 155 2.48 8.31 31.89
CA ARG A 155 1.54 9.12 31.08
C ARG A 155 2.21 9.89 29.94
N ASP A 156 3.47 10.28 30.08
CA ASP A 156 4.20 11.01 29.04
C ASP A 156 4.56 10.07 27.91
N VAL A 157 4.95 8.84 28.26
CA VAL A 157 5.15 7.75 27.29
C VAL A 157 3.82 7.40 26.62
N ALA A 158 2.74 7.22 27.41
CA ALA A 158 1.41 6.93 26.88
C ALA A 158 0.86 8.07 26.01
N ALA A 159 1.13 9.33 26.34
CA ALA A 159 0.70 10.50 25.54
C ALA A 159 1.38 10.53 24.18
N ILE A 160 2.68 10.20 24.09
CA ILE A 160 3.38 10.12 22.83
C ILE A 160 2.91 8.90 22.02
N THR A 161 2.71 7.75 22.66
CA THR A 161 2.14 6.57 22.00
C THR A 161 0.69 6.80 21.57
N SER A 162 -0.10 7.61 22.31
CA SER A 162 -1.47 8.00 21.95
C SER A 162 -1.55 9.16 20.96
N ALA A 163 -0.62 10.13 21.01
CA ALA A 163 -0.56 11.24 20.04
C ALA A 163 -0.04 10.78 18.65
N LEU A 164 0.67 9.65 18.62
CA LEU A 164 1.03 8.92 17.40
C LEU A 164 -0.08 7.93 16.98
N ALA A 165 -1.18 7.81 17.77
CA ALA A 165 -2.36 7.08 17.34
C ALA A 165 -3.02 7.85 16.18
N PRO A 166 -3.12 7.27 14.98
CA PRO A 166 -3.64 7.98 13.83
C PRO A 166 -5.11 8.34 14.04
N SER A 167 -5.47 9.55 13.63
CA SER A 167 -6.86 9.87 13.33
C SER A 167 -7.39 8.83 12.32
N SER A 168 -8.57 8.33 12.49
CA SER A 168 -9.28 7.23 11.80
C SER A 168 -9.37 7.30 10.24
N ARG A 169 -8.44 7.97 9.58
CA ARG A 169 -8.33 8.10 8.13
C ARG A 169 -7.03 7.47 7.64
N GLY A 170 -7.11 6.20 7.23
CA GLY A 170 -6.04 5.53 6.53
C GLY A 170 -5.36 4.37 7.28
N GLU A 171 -5.92 3.92 8.38
CA GLU A 171 -5.47 2.69 9.04
C GLU A 171 -5.75 1.49 8.16
N LEU A 172 -4.72 0.65 8.01
CA LEU A 172 -4.86 -0.62 7.33
C LEU A 172 -5.46 -1.65 8.28
N HIS A 173 -6.22 -2.59 7.73
CA HIS A 173 -6.67 -3.74 8.46
C HIS A 173 -5.48 -4.61 8.87
N ALA A 174 -5.38 -4.95 10.14
CA ALA A 174 -4.31 -5.76 10.70
C ALA A 174 -4.83 -6.66 11.82
N GLU A 175 -4.26 -7.85 11.94
CA GLU A 175 -4.64 -8.85 12.94
C GLU A 175 -3.42 -9.43 13.64
N TRP A 176 -3.51 -9.58 14.96
CA TRP A 176 -2.59 -10.42 15.71
C TRP A 176 -2.86 -11.90 15.40
N LEU A 177 -1.89 -12.57 14.79
CA LEU A 177 -1.99 -14.00 14.44
C LEU A 177 -1.43 -14.91 15.54
N SER A 178 -0.65 -14.36 16.48
CA SER A 178 -0.16 -15.09 17.66
C SER A 178 0.10 -14.13 18.81
N GLU A 179 0.04 -14.67 20.02
CA GLU A 179 0.51 -14.03 21.24
C GLU A 179 2.01 -14.31 21.44
N GLY A 180 2.66 -13.52 22.32
CA GLY A 180 4.09 -13.68 22.60
C GLY A 180 4.71 -12.47 23.27
N ALA A 181 6.05 -12.42 23.33
CA ALA A 181 6.80 -11.36 23.99
C ALA A 181 7.93 -10.80 23.12
N GLY A 182 8.45 -9.63 23.49
CA GLY A 182 9.55 -8.94 22.80
C GLY A 182 9.11 -8.23 21.52
N ALA A 183 10.07 -7.82 20.67
CA ALA A 183 9.79 -7.15 19.41
C ALA A 183 8.95 -8.07 18.50
N PRO A 184 7.77 -7.64 18.03
CA PRO A 184 6.91 -8.49 17.21
C PRO A 184 7.48 -8.72 15.82
N ILE A 185 6.95 -9.77 15.16
CA ILE A 185 7.13 -10.00 13.74
C ILE A 185 5.93 -9.35 13.01
N VAL A 186 6.21 -8.47 12.05
CA VAL A 186 5.19 -7.87 11.18
C VAL A 186 5.27 -8.54 9.81
N LEU A 187 4.15 -9.08 9.35
CA LEU A 187 4.02 -9.81 8.09
C LEU A 187 3.31 -8.96 7.04
N LEU A 188 3.94 -8.78 5.87
CA LEU A 188 3.42 -8.04 4.72
C LEU A 188 3.28 -8.97 3.52
N HIS A 189 2.05 -9.19 3.06
CA HIS A 189 1.75 -10.10 1.95
C HIS A 189 2.09 -9.54 0.56
N GLY A 190 2.06 -10.36 -0.46
CA GLY A 190 2.26 -9.98 -1.86
C GLY A 190 0.99 -9.51 -2.57
N PHE A 191 1.14 -9.03 -3.80
CA PHE A 191 0.04 -8.61 -4.64
C PHE A 191 -0.98 -9.74 -4.84
N GLY A 192 -2.26 -9.42 -4.72
CA GLY A 192 -3.35 -10.37 -4.90
C GLY A 192 -3.62 -11.30 -3.71
N ALA A 193 -2.83 -11.22 -2.63
CA ALA A 193 -3.02 -11.96 -1.40
C ALA A 193 -3.71 -11.12 -0.31
N ASP A 194 -3.86 -11.68 0.88
CA ASP A 194 -4.27 -11.01 2.11
C ASP A 194 -3.52 -11.60 3.33
N LEU A 195 -3.78 -11.07 4.52
CA LEU A 195 -3.13 -11.51 5.75
C LEU A 195 -3.36 -12.99 6.09
N ASN A 196 -4.45 -13.60 5.59
CA ASN A 196 -4.73 -15.02 5.82
C ASN A 196 -3.76 -15.94 5.09
N GLY A 197 -3.10 -15.45 4.03
CA GLY A 197 -2.04 -16.17 3.31
C GLY A 197 -0.87 -16.60 4.20
N TRP A 198 -0.69 -15.98 5.37
CA TRP A 198 0.35 -16.35 6.33
C TRP A 198 -0.02 -17.49 7.26
N LYS A 199 -1.32 -17.78 7.45
CA LYS A 199 -1.80 -18.82 8.39
C LYS A 199 -1.19 -20.20 8.19
N PRO A 200 -0.99 -20.70 6.96
CA PRO A 200 -0.35 -22.01 6.74
C PRO A 200 1.12 -22.08 7.21
N LEU A 201 1.82 -20.96 7.27
CA LEU A 201 3.20 -20.88 7.74
C LEU A 201 3.30 -20.94 9.26
N LEU A 202 2.29 -20.41 9.99
CA LEU A 202 2.35 -20.23 11.45
C LEU A 202 2.60 -21.55 12.18
N GLY A 203 2.00 -22.66 11.74
CA GLY A 203 2.22 -23.98 12.34
C GLY A 203 3.66 -24.50 12.27
N HIS A 204 4.47 -23.92 11.38
CA HIS A 204 5.88 -24.24 11.21
C HIS A 204 6.79 -23.19 11.85
N LEU A 205 6.31 -21.97 12.09
CA LEU A 205 7.10 -20.87 12.64
C LEU A 205 7.20 -21.00 14.16
N LYS A 206 8.25 -21.67 14.61
CA LYS A 206 8.55 -21.85 16.04
C LYS A 206 9.12 -20.54 16.62
N THR A 207 8.25 -19.67 17.10
CA THR A 207 8.61 -18.39 17.72
C THR A 207 7.78 -18.14 18.96
N GLN A 208 8.35 -17.43 19.92
CA GLN A 208 7.65 -16.93 21.13
C GLN A 208 7.23 -15.46 20.95
N ARG A 209 7.32 -14.94 19.74
CA ARG A 209 7.02 -13.54 19.45
C ARG A 209 5.58 -13.38 18.99
N ARG A 210 5.01 -12.21 19.31
CA ARG A 210 3.72 -11.80 18.73
C ARG A 210 3.90 -11.62 17.23
N ILE A 211 2.90 -11.97 16.47
CA ILE A 211 2.90 -11.84 15.01
C ILE A 211 1.72 -10.99 14.60
N LEU A 212 2.00 -9.81 14.01
CA LEU A 212 1.01 -8.94 13.39
C LEU A 212 1.05 -9.15 11.88
N ALA A 213 -0.08 -9.42 11.26
CA ALA A 213 -0.20 -9.43 9.81
C ALA A 213 -1.07 -8.25 9.35
N ILE A 214 -0.68 -7.59 8.26
CA ILE A 214 -1.33 -6.38 7.75
C ILE A 214 -1.80 -6.62 6.33
N ASP A 215 -3.05 -6.25 6.03
CA ASP A 215 -3.56 -6.17 4.67
C ASP A 215 -3.06 -4.90 4.00
N LEU A 216 -2.37 -5.04 2.87
CA LEU A 216 -1.88 -3.91 2.08
C LEU A 216 -3.04 -3.06 1.52
N PRO A 217 -2.83 -1.76 1.22
CA PRO A 217 -3.85 -0.95 0.56
C PRO A 217 -4.45 -1.66 -0.66
N GLY A 218 -5.76 -1.61 -0.82
CA GLY A 218 -6.46 -2.27 -1.91
C GLY A 218 -6.62 -3.78 -1.76
N HIS A 219 -6.28 -4.38 -0.60
CA HIS A 219 -6.35 -5.83 -0.35
C HIS A 219 -7.10 -6.14 0.94
N GLY A 220 -7.65 -7.35 1.03
CA GLY A 220 -8.31 -7.86 2.22
C GLY A 220 -9.27 -6.87 2.86
N GLY A 221 -9.15 -6.63 4.17
CA GLY A 221 -9.91 -5.62 4.92
C GLY A 221 -9.52 -4.18 4.60
N SER A 222 -8.38 -3.95 3.90
CA SER A 222 -7.89 -2.63 3.46
C SER A 222 -8.31 -2.28 2.02
N GLN A 223 -9.29 -2.98 1.43
CA GLN A 223 -9.69 -2.81 0.01
C GLN A 223 -10.09 -1.37 -0.37
N ASN A 224 -10.52 -0.56 0.58
CA ASN A 224 -10.95 0.83 0.37
C ASN A 224 -9.87 1.86 0.74
N VAL A 225 -8.70 1.43 1.22
CA VAL A 225 -7.58 2.33 1.52
C VAL A 225 -6.83 2.64 0.23
N PRO A 226 -6.67 3.93 -0.14
CA PRO A 226 -6.07 4.29 -1.42
C PRO A 226 -4.56 4.02 -1.43
N ALA A 227 -4.06 3.44 -2.53
CA ALA A 227 -2.65 3.31 -2.84
C ALA A 227 -2.27 4.37 -3.90
N ARG A 228 -1.74 5.52 -3.48
CA ARG A 228 -1.42 6.63 -4.40
C ARG A 228 -0.01 6.49 -4.99
N ASP A 229 0.96 6.25 -4.14
CA ASP A 229 2.36 6.07 -4.47
C ASP A 229 3.05 5.26 -3.36
N VAL A 230 4.31 4.87 -3.59
CA VAL A 230 5.10 4.08 -2.62
C VAL A 230 5.18 4.76 -1.26
N ARG A 231 5.38 6.08 -1.23
CA ARG A 231 5.51 6.85 0.01
C ARG A 231 4.23 6.83 0.83
N ALA A 232 3.08 7.08 0.20
CA ALA A 232 1.77 7.06 0.88
C ALA A 232 1.44 5.67 1.44
N ILE A 233 1.83 4.59 0.73
CA ILE A 233 1.66 3.21 1.21
C ILE A 233 2.52 2.97 2.45
N VAL A 234 3.80 3.37 2.42
CA VAL A 234 4.74 3.23 3.55
C VAL A 234 4.26 4.04 4.76
N ASP A 235 3.79 5.27 4.56
CA ASP A 235 3.25 6.11 5.63
C ASP A 235 1.99 5.46 6.27
N SER A 236 1.10 4.85 5.48
CA SER A 236 -0.07 4.12 5.99
C SER A 236 0.33 2.87 6.78
N LEU A 237 1.32 2.12 6.30
CA LEU A 237 1.87 0.96 7.01
C LEU A 237 2.52 1.37 8.34
N ALA A 238 3.36 2.40 8.34
CA ALA A 238 4.00 2.92 9.55
C ALA A 238 2.97 3.40 10.56
N ALA A 239 1.96 4.17 10.12
CA ALA A 239 0.87 4.63 10.97
C ALA A 239 0.10 3.46 11.59
N THR A 240 -0.23 2.44 10.81
CA THR A 240 -0.90 1.23 11.30
C THR A 240 -0.04 0.50 12.34
N ILE A 241 1.24 0.26 12.06
CA ILE A 241 2.17 -0.40 12.99
C ILE A 241 2.26 0.38 14.30
N HIS A 242 2.36 1.70 14.23
CA HIS A 242 2.38 2.57 15.42
C HIS A 242 1.07 2.54 16.21
N ALA A 243 -0.10 2.45 15.53
CA ALA A 243 -1.40 2.31 16.20
C ALA A 243 -1.50 1.03 17.05
N TYR A 244 -0.78 -0.03 16.65
CA TYR A 244 -0.62 -1.25 17.46
C TYR A 244 0.43 -1.13 18.58
N GLY A 245 0.99 0.07 18.80
CA GLY A 245 2.00 0.34 19.83
C GLY A 245 3.38 -0.23 19.49
N ILE A 246 3.66 -0.48 18.21
CA ILE A 246 4.90 -1.11 17.75
C ILE A 246 5.85 -0.01 17.23
N PHE A 247 6.99 0.16 17.90
CA PHE A 247 8.08 1.07 17.52
C PHE A 247 9.36 0.31 17.18
N ARG A 248 9.36 -1.01 17.41
CA ARG A 248 10.44 -1.91 17.08
C ARG A 248 9.86 -3.23 16.60
N ALA A 249 10.33 -3.75 15.47
CA ALA A 249 9.81 -4.97 14.87
C ALA A 249 10.84 -5.70 14.00
N HIS A 250 10.58 -6.99 13.79
CA HIS A 250 11.15 -7.76 12.69
C HIS A 250 10.16 -7.71 11.53
N LEU A 251 10.60 -7.37 10.33
CA LEU A 251 9.72 -7.34 9.17
C LEU A 251 9.92 -8.59 8.30
N VAL A 252 8.83 -9.20 7.91
CA VAL A 252 8.80 -10.31 6.95
C VAL A 252 7.87 -9.90 5.80
N GLY A 253 8.41 -9.80 4.60
CA GLY A 253 7.63 -9.38 3.44
C GLY A 253 7.73 -10.37 2.28
N HIS A 254 6.60 -10.67 1.65
CA HIS A 254 6.53 -11.48 0.45
C HIS A 254 6.31 -10.60 -0.78
N SER A 255 7.09 -10.80 -1.85
CA SER A 255 6.90 -10.14 -3.14
C SER A 255 6.82 -8.61 -2.97
N LEU A 256 5.71 -7.99 -3.33
CA LEU A 256 5.44 -6.57 -3.11
C LEU A 256 5.60 -6.15 -1.64
N GLY A 257 5.09 -6.98 -0.70
CA GLY A 257 5.30 -6.76 0.74
C GLY A 257 6.77 -6.78 1.14
N GLY A 258 7.62 -7.48 0.39
CA GLY A 258 9.09 -7.46 0.56
C GLY A 258 9.69 -6.09 0.22
N ALA A 259 9.33 -5.50 -0.91
CA ALA A 259 9.74 -4.13 -1.27
C ALA A 259 9.27 -3.11 -0.22
N LEU A 260 8.01 -3.22 0.23
CA LEU A 260 7.45 -2.34 1.25
C LEU A 260 8.10 -2.53 2.64
N ALA A 261 8.51 -3.76 3.00
CA ALA A 261 9.28 -4.01 4.22
C ALA A 261 10.64 -3.30 4.20
N VAL A 262 11.32 -3.29 3.05
CA VAL A 262 12.58 -2.55 2.86
C VAL A 262 12.32 -1.05 2.93
N ALA A 263 11.29 -0.54 2.25
CA ALA A 263 10.95 0.88 2.29
C ALA A 263 10.58 1.36 3.71
N LEU A 264 9.89 0.54 4.50
CA LEU A 264 9.61 0.81 5.93
C LEU A 264 10.88 0.86 6.80
N SER A 265 11.95 0.18 6.40
CA SER A 265 13.20 0.16 7.16
C SER A 265 14.08 1.40 6.93
N GLU A 266 13.69 2.30 6.02
CA GLU A 266 14.39 3.57 5.83
C GLU A 266 14.35 4.40 7.10
N LYS A 267 15.45 5.10 7.40
CA LYS A 267 15.64 5.89 8.64
C LYS A 267 14.62 7.02 8.83
N THR A 268 13.79 7.29 7.83
CA THR A 268 12.72 8.29 7.89
C THR A 268 11.45 7.81 8.61
N SER A 269 11.28 6.50 8.82
CA SER A 269 10.21 5.97 9.65
C SER A 269 10.65 5.94 11.12
N ASN A 270 9.74 6.28 12.04
CA ASN A 270 10.00 6.14 13.48
C ASN A 270 9.94 4.68 13.97
N LEU A 271 10.02 3.71 13.05
CA LEU A 271 10.04 2.28 13.32
C LEU A 271 11.49 1.77 13.33
N HIS A 272 11.93 1.24 14.45
CA HIS A 272 13.21 0.53 14.51
C HIS A 272 13.06 -0.90 13.98
N VAL A 273 13.51 -1.13 12.77
CA VAL A 273 13.48 -2.46 12.15
C VAL A 273 14.70 -3.26 12.61
N THR A 274 14.44 -4.37 13.31
CA THR A 274 15.47 -5.21 13.92
C THR A 274 16.05 -6.22 12.94
N SER A 275 15.24 -6.77 12.04
CA SER A 275 15.68 -7.63 10.94
C SER A 275 14.70 -7.58 9.76
N LEU A 276 15.20 -7.89 8.57
CA LEU A 276 14.42 -8.02 7.34
C LEU A 276 14.49 -9.45 6.81
N THR A 277 13.35 -10.12 6.65
CA THR A 277 13.24 -11.39 5.91
C THR A 277 12.35 -11.20 4.71
N LEU A 278 12.90 -11.40 3.53
CA LEU A 278 12.29 -11.06 2.25
C LEU A 278 12.07 -12.34 1.43
N LEU A 279 10.82 -12.66 1.14
CA LEU A 279 10.42 -13.88 0.40
C LEU A 279 10.09 -13.49 -1.03
N ALA A 280 10.85 -13.96 -2.01
CA ALA A 280 10.69 -13.62 -3.42
C ALA A 280 10.41 -12.13 -3.64
N PRO A 281 11.23 -11.21 -3.05
CA PRO A 281 10.87 -9.81 -2.92
C PRO A 281 10.90 -9.07 -4.25
N ALA A 282 9.95 -8.17 -4.44
CA ALA A 282 10.03 -7.11 -5.42
C ALA A 282 11.08 -6.06 -5.00
N GLY A 283 11.51 -5.20 -5.93
CA GLY A 283 12.44 -4.10 -5.67
C GLY A 283 13.93 -4.44 -5.80
N LEU A 284 14.28 -5.66 -6.20
CA LEU A 284 15.69 -6.06 -6.40
C LEU A 284 16.19 -5.85 -7.84
N GLY A 285 15.33 -5.46 -8.75
CA GLY A 285 15.58 -5.15 -10.15
C GLY A 285 14.31 -4.60 -10.79
N PRO A 286 14.38 -4.00 -11.98
CA PRO A 286 13.21 -3.41 -12.62
C PRO A 286 12.25 -4.44 -13.22
N GLU A 287 12.73 -5.64 -13.55
CA GLU A 287 11.95 -6.64 -14.25
C GLU A 287 10.95 -7.34 -13.34
N ILE A 288 9.74 -7.53 -13.84
CA ILE A 288 8.67 -8.32 -13.27
C ILE A 288 7.84 -8.95 -14.39
N ASN A 289 7.20 -10.07 -14.13
CA ASN A 289 6.24 -10.62 -15.08
C ASN A 289 4.99 -9.72 -15.15
N HIS A 290 5.06 -8.69 -15.98
CA HIS A 290 3.96 -7.75 -16.20
C HIS A 290 2.69 -8.45 -16.71
N GLY A 291 2.84 -9.46 -17.57
CA GLY A 291 1.72 -10.28 -18.06
C GLY A 291 0.91 -10.93 -16.93
N PHE A 292 1.60 -11.35 -15.85
CA PHE A 292 0.92 -11.86 -14.65
C PHE A 292 0.01 -10.79 -14.03
N THR A 293 0.54 -9.60 -13.75
CA THR A 293 -0.22 -8.54 -13.08
C THR A 293 -1.45 -8.14 -13.89
N GLU A 294 -1.28 -7.90 -15.19
CA GLU A 294 -2.39 -7.56 -16.08
C GLU A 294 -3.42 -8.68 -16.21
N GLY A 295 -2.96 -9.90 -16.48
CA GLY A 295 -3.84 -11.04 -16.65
C GLY A 295 -4.62 -11.36 -15.40
N TYR A 296 -3.94 -11.31 -14.23
CA TYR A 296 -4.60 -11.48 -12.93
C TYR A 296 -5.67 -10.41 -12.69
N LEU A 297 -5.41 -9.13 -13.03
CA LEU A 297 -6.37 -8.03 -12.86
C LEU A 297 -7.53 -8.06 -13.87
N ARG A 298 -7.34 -8.65 -15.06
CA ARG A 298 -8.38 -8.78 -16.08
C ARG A 298 -9.28 -9.99 -15.86
N ALA A 299 -8.79 -11.00 -15.13
CA ALA A 299 -9.51 -12.25 -14.93
C ALA A 299 -10.78 -12.07 -14.09
N VAL A 300 -11.92 -12.51 -14.61
CA VAL A 300 -13.25 -12.38 -14.01
C VAL A 300 -13.99 -13.72 -13.81
N SER A 301 -13.36 -14.83 -14.17
CA SER A 301 -13.91 -16.18 -14.04
C SER A 301 -12.85 -17.17 -13.57
N GLU A 302 -13.27 -18.34 -13.08
CA GLU A 302 -12.34 -19.40 -12.68
C GLU A 302 -11.42 -19.81 -13.84
N VAL A 303 -11.94 -19.93 -15.04
CA VAL A 303 -11.17 -20.29 -16.24
C VAL A 303 -10.11 -19.26 -16.57
N SER A 304 -10.44 -17.95 -16.48
CA SER A 304 -9.53 -16.86 -16.80
C SER A 304 -8.52 -16.57 -15.68
N LEU A 305 -8.84 -16.85 -14.40
CA LEU A 305 -7.95 -16.57 -13.26
C LEU A 305 -6.98 -17.72 -12.98
N THR A 306 -7.40 -18.98 -13.19
CA THR A 306 -6.61 -20.16 -12.85
C THR A 306 -5.19 -20.15 -13.44
N PRO A 307 -4.96 -19.85 -14.73
CA PRO A 307 -3.60 -19.84 -15.29
C PRO A 307 -2.66 -18.86 -14.58
N TRP A 308 -3.16 -17.72 -14.13
CA TRP A 308 -2.37 -16.71 -13.44
C TRP A 308 -2.03 -17.13 -12.02
N VAL A 309 -2.98 -17.72 -11.28
CA VAL A 309 -2.72 -18.27 -9.95
C VAL A 309 -1.70 -19.41 -10.02
N GLN A 310 -1.79 -20.26 -11.02
CA GLN A 310 -0.87 -21.38 -11.22
C GLN A 310 0.58 -20.97 -11.55
N LEU A 311 0.82 -19.73 -12.00
CA LEU A 311 2.19 -19.23 -12.20
C LEU A 311 2.94 -19.01 -10.87
N LEU A 312 2.22 -18.87 -9.76
CA LEU A 312 2.81 -18.53 -8.46
C LEU A 312 3.58 -19.71 -7.83
N ALA A 313 3.29 -20.94 -8.17
CA ALA A 313 3.96 -22.11 -7.60
C ALA A 313 4.50 -23.04 -8.69
N VAL A 314 5.51 -23.86 -8.34
CA VAL A 314 6.05 -24.88 -9.25
C VAL A 314 5.02 -25.98 -9.46
N ASP A 315 4.40 -26.48 -8.36
CA ASP A 315 3.28 -27.41 -8.43
C ASP A 315 1.95 -26.63 -8.42
N PRO A 316 1.25 -26.54 -9.57
CA PRO A 316 -0.03 -25.83 -9.65
C PRO A 316 -1.12 -26.39 -8.72
N ALA A 317 -1.02 -27.67 -8.31
CA ALA A 317 -1.99 -28.32 -7.43
C ALA A 317 -1.96 -27.73 -6.00
N MET A 318 -0.85 -27.11 -5.59
CA MET A 318 -0.73 -26.46 -4.27
C MET A 318 -1.63 -25.22 -4.13
N LEU A 319 -1.96 -24.57 -5.25
CA LEU A 319 -2.82 -23.39 -5.33
C LEU A 319 -4.14 -23.77 -6.01
N GLY A 320 -4.91 -24.62 -5.34
CA GLY A 320 -6.07 -25.29 -5.90
C GLY A 320 -7.26 -24.38 -6.21
N ALA A 321 -8.31 -24.96 -6.82
CA ALA A 321 -9.55 -24.28 -7.21
C ALA A 321 -10.23 -23.49 -6.07
N ALA A 322 -10.01 -23.88 -4.81
CA ALA A 322 -10.54 -23.15 -3.65
C ALA A 322 -9.96 -21.74 -3.54
N MET A 323 -8.67 -21.55 -3.83
CA MET A 323 -8.02 -20.22 -3.81
C MET A 323 -8.58 -19.33 -4.93
N VAL A 324 -8.74 -19.88 -6.13
CA VAL A 324 -9.32 -19.17 -7.27
C VAL A 324 -10.75 -18.69 -6.95
N LYS A 325 -11.59 -19.59 -6.41
CA LYS A 325 -12.98 -19.28 -6.00
C LYS A 325 -13.01 -18.21 -4.91
N ALA A 326 -12.15 -18.34 -3.89
CA ALA A 326 -12.07 -17.36 -2.81
C ALA A 326 -11.67 -15.96 -3.33
N THR A 327 -10.68 -15.89 -4.24
CA THR A 327 -10.26 -14.63 -4.87
C THR A 327 -11.41 -14.00 -5.67
N LEU A 328 -12.13 -14.75 -6.48
CA LEU A 328 -13.26 -14.24 -7.25
C LEU A 328 -14.39 -13.75 -6.35
N LYS A 329 -14.70 -14.52 -5.29
CA LYS A 329 -15.70 -14.10 -4.29
C LYS A 329 -15.32 -12.78 -3.59
N GLN A 330 -14.06 -12.61 -3.21
CA GLN A 330 -13.59 -11.36 -2.62
C GLN A 330 -13.67 -10.16 -3.59
N ARG A 331 -13.63 -10.41 -4.90
CA ARG A 331 -13.78 -9.39 -5.95
C ARG A 331 -15.23 -8.98 -6.24
N GLU A 332 -16.21 -9.68 -5.68
CA GLU A 332 -17.61 -9.28 -5.78
C GLU A 332 -17.80 -7.84 -5.27
N GLY A 333 -18.57 -7.03 -5.99
CA GLY A 333 -18.73 -5.60 -5.67
C GLY A 333 -17.61 -4.68 -6.17
N GLY A 334 -16.51 -5.23 -6.70
CA GLY A 334 -15.46 -4.52 -7.44
C GLY A 334 -14.51 -3.63 -6.63
N ALA A 335 -14.73 -3.43 -5.32
CA ALA A 335 -13.86 -2.58 -4.49
C ALA A 335 -12.43 -3.13 -4.42
N LEU A 336 -12.28 -4.43 -4.16
CA LEU A 336 -10.99 -5.11 -4.13
C LEU A 336 -10.23 -4.95 -5.45
N LEU A 337 -10.90 -5.17 -6.57
CA LEU A 337 -10.26 -5.07 -7.88
C LEU A 337 -9.82 -3.65 -8.21
N ARG A 338 -10.63 -2.62 -7.84
CA ARG A 338 -10.22 -1.22 -7.97
C ARG A 338 -8.99 -0.90 -7.13
N GLY A 339 -8.97 -1.35 -5.87
CA GLY A 339 -7.83 -1.17 -4.97
C GLY A 339 -6.56 -1.86 -5.48
N GLN A 340 -6.66 -3.10 -5.96
CA GLN A 340 -5.55 -3.84 -6.56
C GLN A 340 -5.00 -3.13 -7.82
N ARG A 341 -5.87 -2.58 -8.67
CA ARG A 341 -5.43 -1.79 -9.85
C ARG A 341 -4.67 -0.53 -9.42
N ALA A 342 -5.19 0.21 -8.44
CA ALA A 342 -4.51 1.40 -7.93
C ALA A 342 -3.14 1.07 -7.34
N LEU A 343 -3.03 -0.03 -6.57
CA LEU A 343 -1.74 -0.47 -6.03
C LEU A 343 -0.78 -0.92 -7.14
N ALA A 344 -1.26 -1.67 -8.14
CA ALA A 344 -0.43 -2.06 -9.27
C ALA A 344 0.10 -0.82 -10.02
N GLN A 345 -0.73 0.18 -10.26
CA GLN A 345 -0.31 1.42 -10.90
C GLN A 345 0.73 2.20 -10.08
N ALA A 346 0.58 2.24 -8.75
CA ALA A 346 1.54 2.91 -7.86
C ALA A 346 2.90 2.22 -7.78
N MET A 347 2.90 0.88 -7.81
CA MET A 347 4.11 0.08 -7.59
C MET A 347 4.77 -0.43 -8.87
N LEU A 348 4.02 -0.52 -9.95
CA LEU A 348 4.43 -1.11 -11.24
C LEU A 348 4.02 -0.19 -12.40
N PRO A 349 4.35 1.11 -12.38
CA PRO A 349 4.07 1.99 -13.51
C PRO A 349 4.80 1.43 -14.75
N ASP A 350 4.14 1.48 -15.89
CA ASP A 350 4.69 1.00 -17.18
C ASP A 350 5.18 -0.46 -17.16
N GLY A 351 4.64 -1.28 -16.24
CA GLY A 351 4.99 -2.70 -16.12
C GLY A 351 6.37 -2.98 -15.53
N THR A 352 7.02 -1.97 -14.95
CA THR A 352 8.31 -2.11 -14.25
C THR A 352 8.15 -1.79 -12.76
N GLN A 353 9.09 -2.25 -11.95
CA GLN A 353 9.08 -2.02 -10.51
C GLN A 353 9.53 -0.59 -10.19
N ALA A 354 8.65 0.22 -9.59
CA ALA A 354 8.90 1.63 -9.27
C ALA A 354 9.89 1.85 -8.12
N TYR A 355 10.02 0.88 -7.22
CA TYR A 355 10.87 0.98 -6.04
C TYR A 355 12.13 0.15 -6.17
N ASP A 356 13.31 0.75 -5.96
CA ASP A 356 14.60 0.07 -5.88
C ASP A 356 15.01 -0.10 -4.40
N ALA A 357 14.96 -1.33 -3.91
CA ALA A 357 15.30 -1.70 -2.54
C ALA A 357 16.80 -1.79 -2.29
N ARG A 358 17.63 -1.92 -3.32
CA ARG A 358 19.06 -2.21 -3.22
C ARG A 358 19.87 -1.16 -2.45
N PRO A 359 19.65 0.16 -2.63
CA PRO A 359 20.36 1.18 -1.85
C PRO A 359 20.07 1.10 -0.35
N VAL A 360 18.82 0.81 0.02
CA VAL A 360 18.41 0.65 1.42
C VAL A 360 19.04 -0.61 2.02
N LEU A 361 18.99 -1.73 1.29
CA LEU A 361 19.64 -2.97 1.73
C LEU A 361 21.15 -2.83 1.91
N ALA A 362 21.82 -2.00 1.11
CA ALA A 362 23.24 -1.72 1.26
C ALA A 362 23.59 -0.93 2.52
N SER A 363 22.66 -0.14 3.06
CA SER A 363 22.86 0.71 4.24
C SER A 363 22.13 0.21 5.49
N PHE A 364 21.40 -0.91 5.40
CA PHE A 364 20.66 -1.45 6.53
C PHE A 364 21.61 -2.14 7.54
N ASP A 365 21.56 -1.72 8.80
CA ASP A 365 22.46 -2.19 9.84
C ASP A 365 22.09 -3.55 10.48
N GLY A 366 20.86 -4.01 10.27
CA GLY A 366 20.34 -5.27 10.81
C GLY A 366 20.59 -6.48 9.91
N PRO A 367 20.33 -7.71 10.38
CA PRO A 367 20.42 -8.89 9.54
C PRO A 367 19.31 -8.88 8.46
N VAL A 368 19.72 -9.14 7.22
CA VAL A 368 18.86 -9.29 6.07
C VAL A 368 18.96 -10.70 5.51
N LYS A 369 17.82 -11.31 5.26
CA LYS A 369 17.73 -12.62 4.61
C LYS A 369 16.75 -12.57 3.45
N VAL A 370 17.22 -12.93 2.26
CA VAL A 370 16.40 -13.09 1.05
C VAL A 370 16.23 -14.59 0.79
N ILE A 371 14.97 -15.00 0.61
CA ILE A 371 14.58 -16.38 0.28
C ILE A 371 13.90 -16.35 -1.06
N MET A 372 14.53 -16.90 -2.09
CA MET A 372 14.09 -16.86 -3.49
C MET A 372 13.82 -18.26 -4.00
N GLY A 373 12.73 -18.44 -4.75
CA GLY A 373 12.53 -19.68 -5.49
C GLY A 373 13.35 -19.70 -6.77
N ALA A 374 14.06 -20.80 -7.02
CA ALA A 374 14.87 -20.95 -8.24
C ALA A 374 14.00 -21.02 -9.53
N GLN A 375 12.71 -21.32 -9.39
CA GLN A 375 11.74 -21.42 -10.50
C GLN A 375 10.65 -20.34 -10.41
N ASP A 376 10.97 -19.20 -9.77
CA ASP A 376 10.06 -18.05 -9.71
C ASP A 376 9.80 -17.52 -11.13
N ARG A 377 8.51 -17.48 -11.50
CA ARG A 377 8.03 -17.00 -12.81
C ARG A 377 7.44 -15.59 -12.77
N ILE A 378 7.49 -14.94 -11.61
CA ILE A 378 6.98 -13.59 -11.38
C ILE A 378 8.14 -12.60 -11.24
N ILE A 379 9.06 -12.86 -10.31
CA ILE A 379 10.27 -12.06 -10.08
C ILE A 379 11.47 -12.89 -10.54
N PRO A 380 12.33 -12.39 -11.45
CA PRO A 380 13.49 -13.12 -11.92
C PRO A 380 14.43 -13.51 -10.76
N PRO A 381 14.76 -14.82 -10.58
CA PRO A 381 15.70 -15.24 -9.54
C PRO A 381 17.10 -14.60 -9.69
N ALA A 382 17.47 -14.19 -10.88
CA ALA A 382 18.75 -13.51 -11.15
C ALA A 382 18.92 -12.19 -10.38
N HIS A 383 17.84 -11.56 -9.94
CA HIS A 383 17.91 -10.29 -9.16
C HIS A 383 18.70 -10.43 -7.86
N VAL A 384 18.82 -11.62 -7.27
CA VAL A 384 19.61 -11.80 -6.05
C VAL A 384 21.13 -11.83 -6.28
N SER A 385 21.58 -11.91 -7.53
CA SER A 385 23.02 -12.01 -7.85
C SER A 385 23.80 -10.72 -7.58
N HIS A 386 23.12 -9.60 -7.46
CA HIS A 386 23.75 -8.27 -7.31
C HIS A 386 23.46 -7.63 -5.94
N LEU A 387 23.07 -8.44 -4.95
CA LEU A 387 22.81 -7.94 -3.61
C LEU A 387 24.10 -7.67 -2.84
N PRO A 388 24.12 -6.73 -1.87
CA PRO A 388 25.24 -6.49 -1.01
C PRO A 388 25.68 -7.77 -0.25
N GLY A 389 27.00 -7.96 -0.06
CA GLY A 389 27.54 -9.16 0.59
C GLY A 389 27.10 -9.40 2.03
N ALA A 390 26.52 -8.40 2.70
CA ALA A 390 25.92 -8.53 4.03
C ALA A 390 24.53 -9.20 4.01
N VAL A 391 23.89 -9.32 2.83
CA VAL A 391 22.58 -9.96 2.67
C VAL A 391 22.76 -11.47 2.54
N ALA A 392 22.15 -12.23 3.46
CA ALA A 392 22.10 -13.69 3.35
C ALA A 392 21.06 -14.10 2.29
N VAL A 393 21.51 -14.82 1.26
CA VAL A 393 20.64 -15.26 0.15
C VAL A 393 20.46 -16.77 0.20
N HIS A 394 19.19 -17.21 0.13
CA HIS A 394 18.81 -18.62 0.00
C HIS A 394 17.99 -18.79 -1.28
N VAL A 395 18.54 -19.47 -2.27
CA VAL A 395 17.82 -19.86 -3.49
C VAL A 395 17.36 -21.30 -3.35
N LEU A 396 16.03 -21.49 -3.32
CA LEU A 396 15.42 -22.79 -3.05
C LEU A 396 15.09 -23.50 -4.36
N ALA A 397 15.71 -24.68 -4.57
CA ALA A 397 15.39 -25.54 -5.70
C ALA A 397 13.93 -26.03 -5.62
N ASN A 398 13.28 -26.21 -6.77
CA ASN A 398 11.88 -26.64 -6.89
C ASN A 398 10.87 -25.77 -6.13
N VAL A 399 11.15 -24.49 -6.00
CA VAL A 399 10.28 -23.46 -5.40
C VAL A 399 10.07 -22.36 -6.41
N GLY A 400 8.84 -21.90 -6.54
CA GLY A 400 8.41 -20.77 -7.36
C GLY A 400 8.34 -19.47 -6.55
N HIS A 401 7.27 -18.70 -6.82
CA HIS A 401 7.07 -17.38 -6.20
C HIS A 401 6.58 -17.42 -4.75
N MET A 402 6.18 -18.60 -4.24
CA MET A 402 5.53 -18.74 -2.94
C MET A 402 6.34 -19.60 -1.94
N PRO A 403 7.56 -19.21 -1.52
CA PRO A 403 8.39 -20.04 -0.63
C PRO A 403 7.67 -20.41 0.68
N HIS A 404 6.83 -19.53 1.22
CA HIS A 404 6.04 -19.76 2.43
C HIS A 404 4.87 -20.74 2.24
N PHE A 405 4.56 -21.12 1.01
CA PHE A 405 3.60 -22.19 0.68
C PHE A 405 4.31 -23.46 0.23
N GLU A 406 5.33 -23.33 -0.62
CA GLU A 406 5.99 -24.44 -1.29
C GLU A 406 7.06 -25.11 -0.40
N ALA A 407 7.74 -24.35 0.45
CA ALA A 407 8.80 -24.84 1.35
C ALA A 407 8.60 -24.36 2.81
N ARG A 408 7.38 -24.52 3.35
CA ARG A 408 6.90 -23.96 4.62
C ARG A 408 7.87 -24.15 5.78
N ALA A 409 8.28 -25.39 6.04
CA ALA A 409 9.13 -25.71 7.19
C ALA A 409 10.50 -25.04 7.09
N LEU A 410 11.12 -25.05 5.91
CA LEU A 410 12.42 -24.41 5.67
C LEU A 410 12.27 -22.88 5.73
N THR A 411 11.27 -22.32 5.10
CA THR A 411 11.00 -20.86 5.12
C THR A 411 10.76 -20.38 6.55
N ALA A 412 9.95 -21.10 7.34
CA ALA A 412 9.70 -20.79 8.74
C ALA A 412 10.99 -20.83 9.58
N LYS A 413 11.84 -21.85 9.37
CA LYS A 413 13.16 -21.95 10.03
C LYS A 413 14.03 -20.75 9.69
N LEU A 414 14.12 -20.39 8.41
CA LEU A 414 14.95 -19.28 7.95
C LEU A 414 14.46 -17.92 8.50
N ILE A 415 13.16 -17.74 8.65
CA ILE A 415 12.56 -16.58 9.31
C ILE A 415 12.99 -16.55 10.78
N ALA A 416 12.78 -17.65 11.51
CA ALA A 416 13.12 -17.74 12.93
C ALA A 416 14.63 -17.49 13.18
N ASP A 417 15.50 -18.06 12.36
CA ASP A 417 16.96 -17.84 12.43
C ASP A 417 17.31 -16.35 12.21
N ASN A 418 16.63 -15.65 11.30
CA ASN A 418 16.90 -14.24 11.04
C ASN A 418 16.35 -13.32 12.15
N VAL A 419 15.21 -13.67 12.73
CA VAL A 419 14.66 -12.99 13.93
C VAL A 419 15.64 -13.12 15.09
N ALA A 420 16.14 -14.32 15.37
CA ALA A 420 17.11 -14.56 16.44
C ALA A 420 18.43 -13.80 16.22
N ALA A 421 18.90 -13.69 14.96
CA ALA A 421 20.08 -12.90 14.63
C ALA A 421 19.85 -11.39 14.89
N GLY A 422 18.65 -10.88 14.62
CA GLY A 422 18.26 -9.50 14.93
C GLY A 422 18.26 -9.24 16.44
N ASP A 423 17.70 -10.17 17.21
CA ASP A 423 17.68 -10.06 18.67
C ASP A 423 19.05 -10.05 19.32
N ALA A 424 19.96 -10.84 18.80
CA ALA A 424 21.33 -10.92 19.33
C ALA A 424 22.16 -9.62 19.11
N ARG A 425 21.73 -8.74 18.22
CA ARG A 425 22.35 -7.42 17.94
C ARG A 425 21.71 -6.27 18.71
N SER A 426 20.60 -6.50 19.35
CA SER A 426 19.76 -5.54 20.06
C SER A 426 20.06 -5.56 21.54
#